data_28be9539d4f898e2aedc4846809efb6a
#
_entry.id   28be9539d4f898e2aedc4846809efb6a
#
_cell.length_a   1.000
_cell.length_b   1.000
_cell.length_c   1.000
_cell.angle_alpha   90.00
_cell.angle_beta   90.00
_cell.angle_gamma   90.00
#
_symmetry.space_group_name_H-M   'P 1'
#
loop_
_entity.id
_entity.type
_entity.pdbx_description
1 polymer ?
#
loop_
_entity_poly.entity_id
_entity_poly.type
_entity_poly.pdbx_seq_one_letter_code
_entity_poly.pdbx_strand_id
1 'polypeptide(L)' 'MKWEVKLYVGGTVFNEEVRAVNREDAKETALARNPTARFMGVNPIVGS' A
#
# COMPACT_ATOMS: atom_id res chain seq x y z
N MET A 1 -7.63 -8.64 6.45
CA MET A 1 -6.18 -8.83 6.49
C MET A 1 -5.48 -7.50 6.29
N LYS A 2 -4.38 -7.27 6.97
CA LYS A 2 -3.61 -6.04 6.83
C LYS A 2 -2.49 -6.23 5.83
N TRP A 3 -2.21 -5.17 5.09
CA TRP A 3 -1.16 -5.14 4.07
C TRP A 3 -0.33 -3.88 4.22
N GLU A 4 0.96 -4.00 3.93
CA GLU A 4 1.86 -2.86 3.87
C GLU A 4 2.12 -2.56 2.40
N VAL A 5 1.74 -1.37 1.95
CA VAL A 5 1.92 -0.96 0.56
C VAL A 5 3.01 0.11 0.51
N LYS A 6 4.05 -0.18 -0.24
CA LYS A 6 5.16 0.76 -0.42
C LYS A 6 4.86 1.68 -1.59
N LEU A 7 4.90 2.98 -1.33
CA LEU A 7 4.56 4.01 -2.30
C LEU A 7 5.69 5.02 -2.43
N TYR A 8 5.75 5.67 -3.59
CA TYR A 8 6.72 6.71 -3.87
C TYR A 8 5.99 7.98 -4.28
N VAL A 9 6.25 9.07 -3.57
CA VAL A 9 5.64 10.38 -3.88
C VAL A 9 6.71 11.45 -3.72
N GLY A 10 6.94 12.21 -4.79
CA GLY A 10 7.78 13.40 -4.73
C GLY A 10 9.19 13.16 -4.20
N GLY A 11 9.80 12.03 -4.55
CA GLY A 11 11.15 11.69 -4.10
C GLY A 11 11.20 10.98 -2.75
N THR A 12 10.04 10.72 -2.14
CA THR A 12 9.98 10.07 -0.82
C THR A 12 9.28 8.72 -0.94
N VAL A 13 9.89 7.69 -0.35
CA VAL A 13 9.31 6.35 -0.25
C VAL A 13 8.71 6.20 1.14
N PHE A 14 7.48 5.71 1.22
CA PHE A 14 6.83 5.45 2.49
C PHE A 14 5.93 4.23 2.40
N ASN A 15 5.54 3.69 3.55
CA ASN A 15 4.66 2.54 3.63
C ASN A 15 3.30 2.98 4.14
N GLU A 16 2.25 2.49 3.48
CA GLU A 16 0.87 2.70 3.87
C GLU A 16 0.29 1.39 4.37
N GLU A 17 -0.23 1.36 5.58
CA GLU A 17 -0.90 0.16 6.10
C GLU A 17 -2.37 0.24 5.74
N VAL A 18 -2.85 -0.78 5.04
CA VAL A 18 -4.26 -0.84 4.62
C VAL A 18 -4.87 -2.20 4.96
N ARG A 19 -6.17 -2.22 5.14
CA ARG A 19 -6.93 -3.46 5.28
C ARG A 19 -7.55 -3.80 3.94
N ALA A 20 -7.37 -5.04 3.50
CA ALA A 20 -7.88 -5.48 2.21
C ALA A 20 -8.05 -6.98 2.20
N VAL A 21 -8.84 -7.48 1.27
CA VAL A 21 -9.13 -8.90 1.14
C VAL A 21 -8.04 -9.64 0.37
N ASN A 22 -7.28 -8.94 -0.45
CA ASN A 22 -6.18 -9.53 -1.20
C ASN A 22 -5.20 -8.43 -1.62
N ARG A 23 -4.12 -8.86 -2.29
CA ARG A 23 -3.04 -7.97 -2.72
C ARG A 23 -3.52 -6.84 -3.65
N GLU A 24 -4.33 -7.19 -4.64
CA GLU A 24 -4.83 -6.23 -5.61
C GLU A 24 -5.69 -5.15 -4.94
N ASP A 25 -6.56 -5.59 -4.02
CA ASP A 25 -7.40 -4.68 -3.26
C ASP A 25 -6.56 -3.74 -2.40
N ALA A 26 -5.49 -4.25 -1.79
CA ALA A 26 -4.58 -3.44 -0.98
C ALA A 26 -3.92 -2.34 -1.82
N LYS A 27 -3.43 -2.71 -2.99
CA LYS A 27 -2.81 -1.77 -3.91
C LYS A 27 -3.79 -0.67 -4.31
N GLU A 28 -5.00 -1.06 -4.72
CA GLU A 28 -6.02 -0.10 -5.13
C GLU A 28 -6.43 0.83 -3.99
N THR A 29 -6.57 0.29 -2.79
CA THR A 29 -6.92 1.09 -1.63
C THR A 29 -5.85 2.15 -1.34
N ALA A 30 -4.58 1.73 -1.34
CA ALA A 30 -3.48 2.65 -1.07
C ALA A 30 -3.36 3.73 -2.14
N LEU A 31 -3.53 3.37 -3.41
CA LEU A 31 -3.45 4.32 -4.50
C LEU A 31 -4.64 5.28 -4.52
N ALA A 32 -5.82 4.83 -4.09
CA ALA A 32 -6.99 5.70 -3.98
C ALA A 32 -6.77 6.79 -2.94
N ARG A 33 -6.04 6.48 -1.86
CA ARG A 33 -5.70 7.44 -0.82
C ARG A 33 -4.57 8.37 -1.23
N ASN A 34 -3.73 7.92 -2.17
CA ASN A 34 -2.53 8.63 -2.60
C ASN A 34 -2.50 8.67 -4.14
N PRO A 35 -3.39 9.43 -4.78
CA PRO A 35 -3.57 9.34 -6.24
C PRO A 35 -2.36 9.76 -7.05
N THR A 36 -1.42 10.52 -6.47
CA THR A 36 -0.21 10.93 -7.18
C THR A 36 0.97 9.99 -6.93
N ALA A 37 0.76 8.96 -6.09
CA ALA A 37 1.85 8.06 -5.71
C ALA A 37 2.11 7.02 -6.78
N ARG A 38 3.36 6.53 -6.80
CA ARG A 38 3.73 5.36 -7.60
C ARG A 38 3.75 4.14 -6.71
N PHE A 39 3.19 3.05 -7.19
CA PHE A 39 3.19 1.78 -6.48
C PHE A 39 4.57 1.14 -6.59
N MET A 40 5.16 0.79 -5.44
CA MET A 40 6.48 0.17 -5.38
C MET A 40 6.42 -1.31 -5.00
N GLY A 41 5.49 -1.68 -4.13
CA GLY A 41 5.35 -3.06 -3.69
C GLY A 41 4.28 -3.21 -2.63
N VAL A 42 3.91 -4.46 -2.33
CA VAL A 42 2.91 -4.77 -1.32
C VAL A 42 3.27 -6.08 -0.64
N ASN A 43 3.17 -6.08 0.69
CA ASN A 43 3.44 -7.27 1.50
C ASN A 43 2.34 -7.45 2.54
N PRO A 44 1.92 -8.70 2.81
CA PRO A 44 0.98 -8.95 3.89
C PRO A 44 1.66 -8.70 5.24
N ILE A 45 0.90 -8.17 6.20
CA ILE A 45 1.37 -8.01 7.57
C ILE A 45 0.89 -9.19 8.37
N VAL A 46 1.84 -9.96 8.92
CA VAL A 46 1.56 -11.21 9.63
C VAL A 46 1.77 -11.02 11.12
N GLY A 47 0.92 -11.65 11.91
CA GLY A 47 1.11 -11.72 13.36
C GLY A 47 0.67 -10.50 14.14
N SER A 48 -0.11 -9.65 13.55
CA SER A 48 -0.64 -8.48 14.27
C SER A 48 -1.97 -8.76 14.92
#